data_017e231caeb37a9d543ef66a8fbbd157
#
_entry.id   017e231caeb37a9d543ef66a8fbbd157
#
_cell.length_a   1.000
_cell.length_b   1.000
_cell.length_c   1.000
_cell.angle_alpha   90.00
_cell.angle_beta   90.00
_cell.angle_gamma   90.00
#
_symmetry.space_group_name_H-M   'P 1'
#
loop_
_entity.id
_entity.type
_entity.pdbx_description
1 polymer ?
#
loop_
_entity_poly.entity_id
_entity_poly.type
_entity_poly.pdbx_seq_one_letter_code
_entity_poly.pdbx_strand_id
1 'polypeptide(L)'
;MVTFLDKAGSAEALAQFLASAQSDPNIAGLMILAADGNGFAPEVLDPILQQVTKPLFGAIFPAIIHGGQTLTIGTLVIGLPVAPRIVTIRELSRLALPRDLLEELGEPNGAPGTAFMWLDSFSQAA
;
A
#
# COMPACT_ATOMS: atom_id res chain seq x y z
N MET A 1 -14.16 -4.94 -4.92
CA MET A 1 -12.97 -4.10 -4.78
C MET A 1 -13.28 -2.71 -5.34
N VAL A 2 -13.00 -1.67 -4.60
CA VAL A 2 -13.30 -0.28 -4.99
C VAL A 2 -12.00 0.43 -5.27
N THR A 3 -11.94 1.23 -6.34
CA THR A 3 -10.75 2.00 -6.69
C THR A 3 -11.06 3.48 -6.78
N PHE A 4 -10.16 4.30 -6.27
CA PHE A 4 -10.18 5.75 -6.37
C PHE A 4 -8.89 6.20 -7.06
N LEU A 5 -9.03 6.91 -8.17
CA LEU A 5 -7.88 7.41 -8.93
C LEU A 5 -7.87 8.94 -8.92
N ASP A 6 -6.77 9.51 -8.47
CA ASP A 6 -6.47 10.94 -8.63
C ASP A 6 -5.26 11.11 -9.55
N LYS A 7 -5.47 11.68 -10.72
CA LYS A 7 -4.40 11.94 -11.70
C LYS A 7 -3.58 13.19 -11.38
N ALA A 8 -4.09 14.03 -10.50
CA ALA A 8 -3.39 15.27 -10.10
C ALA A 8 -2.36 15.03 -8.98
N GLY A 9 -2.45 13.92 -8.28
CA GLY A 9 -1.51 13.58 -7.19
C GLY A 9 -1.62 14.52 -6.00
N SER A 10 -2.84 14.95 -5.65
CA SER A 10 -3.05 15.92 -4.58
C SER A 10 -3.20 15.22 -3.23
N ALA A 11 -2.62 15.82 -2.18
CA ALA A 11 -2.77 15.33 -0.82
C ALA A 11 -4.22 15.46 -0.33
N GLU A 12 -4.92 16.49 -0.78
CA GLU A 12 -6.33 16.72 -0.43
C GLU A 12 -7.22 15.63 -0.99
N ALA A 13 -7.01 15.23 -2.25
CA ALA A 13 -7.76 14.13 -2.85
C ALA A 13 -7.48 12.81 -2.13
N LEU A 14 -6.24 12.56 -1.77
CA LEU A 14 -5.89 11.39 -0.97
C LEU A 14 -6.64 11.37 0.37
N ALA A 15 -6.65 12.48 1.08
CA ALA A 15 -7.37 12.59 2.34
C ALA A 15 -8.86 12.33 2.18
N GLN A 16 -9.47 12.84 1.12
CA GLN A 16 -10.89 12.61 0.83
C GLN A 16 -11.18 11.15 0.49
N PHE A 17 -10.33 10.51 -0.31
CA PHE A 17 -10.48 9.10 -0.66
C PHE A 17 -10.38 8.21 0.59
N LEU A 18 -9.41 8.49 1.46
CA LEU A 18 -9.25 7.73 2.69
C LEU A 18 -10.42 7.94 3.66
N ALA A 19 -10.93 9.15 3.76
CA ALA A 19 -12.12 9.43 4.58
C ALA A 19 -13.35 8.67 4.06
N SER A 20 -13.57 8.66 2.76
CA SER A 20 -14.66 7.92 2.14
C SER A 20 -14.52 6.42 2.37
N ALA A 21 -13.32 5.88 2.18
CA ALA A 21 -13.04 4.47 2.39
C ALA A 21 -13.17 4.06 3.86
N GLN A 22 -12.76 4.93 4.78
CA GLN A 22 -12.89 4.69 6.22
C GLN A 22 -14.35 4.54 6.64
N SER A 23 -15.25 5.28 6.00
CA SER A 23 -16.69 5.27 6.29
C SER A 23 -17.44 4.15 5.58
N ASP A 24 -16.84 3.47 4.61
CA ASP A 24 -17.52 2.43 3.84
C ASP A 24 -17.41 1.07 4.57
N PRO A 25 -18.53 0.47 4.99
CA PRO A 25 -18.51 -0.81 5.70
C PRO A 25 -18.06 -1.99 4.81
N ASN A 26 -18.09 -1.83 3.48
CA ASN A 26 -17.67 -2.87 2.54
C ASN A 26 -16.14 -2.87 2.30
N ILE A 27 -15.43 -1.88 2.83
CA ILE A 27 -13.98 -1.78 2.72
C ILE A 27 -13.37 -2.17 4.07
N ALA A 28 -12.62 -3.27 4.09
CA ALA A 28 -11.98 -3.78 5.29
C ALA A 28 -10.50 -3.43 5.39
N GLY A 29 -9.88 -3.05 4.29
CA GLY A 29 -8.49 -2.65 4.24
C GLY A 29 -8.20 -1.78 3.03
N LEU A 30 -7.02 -1.18 2.99
CA LEU A 30 -6.65 -0.20 1.98
C LEU A 30 -5.24 -0.44 1.43
N MET A 31 -5.10 -0.28 0.13
CA MET A 31 -3.80 -0.27 -0.54
C MET A 31 -3.64 1.05 -1.29
N ILE A 32 -2.51 1.72 -1.10
CA ILE A 32 -2.20 2.98 -1.77
C ILE A 32 -0.99 2.81 -2.67
N LEU A 33 -1.16 3.19 -3.93
CA LEU A 33 -0.08 3.29 -4.91
C LEU A 33 0.04 4.76 -5.30
N ALA A 34 1.15 5.39 -4.96
CA ALA A 34 1.37 6.79 -5.27
C ALA A 34 2.59 6.95 -6.19
N ALA A 35 2.50 7.87 -7.14
CA ALA A 35 3.64 8.22 -7.97
C ALA A 35 4.57 9.20 -7.25
N ASP A 36 5.87 9.00 -7.40
CA ASP A 36 6.90 9.87 -6.80
C ASP A 36 6.77 11.33 -7.23
N GLY A 37 6.29 11.56 -8.45
CA GLY A 37 6.03 12.89 -8.97
C GLY A 37 4.98 13.70 -8.20
N ASN A 38 4.19 13.07 -7.33
CA ASN A 38 3.27 13.80 -6.46
C ASN A 38 3.99 14.72 -5.46
N GLY A 39 5.25 14.40 -5.13
CA GLY A 39 6.03 15.17 -4.17
C GLY A 39 5.51 15.07 -2.75
N PHE A 40 4.88 13.97 -2.38
CA PHE A 40 4.38 13.76 -1.02
C PHE A 40 5.52 13.72 -0.01
N ALA A 41 5.52 14.66 0.92
CA ALA A 41 6.46 14.71 2.03
C ALA A 41 5.84 14.04 3.28
N PRO A 42 6.66 13.43 4.16
CA PRO A 42 6.14 12.83 5.39
C PRO A 42 5.32 13.79 6.23
N GLU A 43 5.70 15.05 6.29
CA GLU A 43 4.98 16.09 7.06
C GLU A 43 3.54 16.29 6.58
N VAL A 44 3.28 16.00 5.31
CA VAL A 44 1.95 16.09 4.70
C VAL A 44 1.21 14.76 4.80
N LEU A 45 1.89 13.65 4.52
CA LEU A 45 1.29 12.31 4.50
C LEU A 45 0.97 11.78 5.88
N ASP A 46 1.88 11.89 6.83
CA ASP A 46 1.75 11.23 8.12
C ASP A 46 0.45 11.62 8.84
N PRO A 47 0.06 12.90 8.92
CA PRO A 47 -1.22 13.26 9.53
C PRO A 47 -2.43 12.66 8.84
N ILE A 48 -2.38 12.52 7.51
CA ILE A 48 -3.47 11.93 6.72
C ILE A 48 -3.58 10.44 7.01
N LEU A 49 -2.46 9.72 6.99
CA LEU A 49 -2.43 8.28 7.19
C LEU A 49 -2.77 7.89 8.62
N GLN A 50 -2.39 8.69 9.61
CA GLN A 50 -2.67 8.43 11.01
C GLN A 50 -4.15 8.48 11.36
N GLN A 51 -4.98 9.12 10.56
CA GLN A 51 -6.43 9.15 10.74
C GLN A 51 -7.12 7.86 10.29
N VAL A 52 -6.44 7.02 9.54
CA VAL A 52 -6.99 5.75 9.06
C VAL A 52 -6.84 4.68 10.13
N THR A 53 -7.96 4.07 10.53
CA THR A 53 -7.97 2.98 11.53
C THR A 53 -8.01 1.60 10.90
N LYS A 54 -8.40 1.49 9.63
CA LYS A 54 -8.39 0.23 8.88
C LYS A 54 -6.96 -0.16 8.50
N PRO A 55 -6.67 -1.46 8.35
CA PRO A 55 -5.36 -1.90 7.85
C PRO A 55 -5.02 -1.22 6.54
N LEU A 56 -3.86 -0.59 6.49
CA LEU A 56 -3.43 0.24 5.38
C LEU A 56 -1.99 -0.11 5.02
N PHE A 57 -1.73 -0.32 3.75
CA PHE A 57 -0.38 -0.50 3.23
C PHE A 57 -0.26 0.19 1.88
N GLY A 58 0.95 0.51 1.51
CA GLY A 58 1.18 1.22 0.26
C GLY A 58 2.64 1.56 0.05
N ALA A 59 2.92 2.12 -1.11
CA ALA A 59 4.26 2.59 -1.44
C ALA A 59 4.21 3.71 -2.47
N ILE A 60 5.35 4.40 -2.57
CA ILE A 60 5.60 5.40 -3.60
C ILE A 60 6.47 4.77 -4.67
N PHE A 61 6.06 4.92 -5.91
CA PHE A 61 6.73 4.35 -7.08
C PHE A 61 7.14 5.45 -8.04
N PRO A 62 8.16 5.25 -8.89
CA PRO A 62 8.52 6.21 -9.93
C PRO A 62 7.35 6.50 -10.87
N ALA A 63 6.50 5.52 -11.11
CA ALA A 63 5.26 5.66 -11.89
C ALA A 63 4.27 4.57 -11.47
N ILE A 64 2.99 4.84 -11.70
CA ILE A 64 1.93 3.84 -11.54
C ILE A 64 1.26 3.61 -12.88
N ILE A 65 0.68 2.44 -13.06
CA ILE A 65 -0.02 2.07 -14.29
C ILE A 65 -1.49 1.84 -13.96
N HIS A 66 -2.37 2.53 -14.66
CA HIS A 66 -3.80 2.35 -14.52
C HIS A 66 -4.49 2.49 -15.88
N GLY A 67 -5.37 1.54 -16.21
CA GLY A 67 -6.11 1.58 -17.48
C GLY A 67 -5.21 1.63 -18.72
N GLY A 68 -4.05 0.98 -18.68
CA GLY A 68 -3.09 1.00 -19.79
C GLY A 68 -2.27 2.28 -19.91
N GLN A 69 -2.42 3.22 -18.98
CA GLN A 69 -1.66 4.48 -18.96
C GLN A 69 -0.61 4.45 -17.86
N THR A 70 0.58 4.98 -18.17
CA THR A 70 1.64 5.22 -17.19
C THR A 70 1.49 6.62 -16.62
N LEU A 71 1.37 6.72 -15.30
CA LEU A 71 1.21 7.99 -14.60
C LEU A 71 2.46 8.25 -13.74
N THR A 72 3.15 9.33 -14.03
CA THR A 72 4.28 9.81 -13.22
C THR A 72 3.83 10.76 -12.12
N ILE A 73 2.59 11.22 -12.19
CA ILE A 73 1.87 11.94 -11.14
C ILE A 73 0.51 11.27 -11.01
N GLY A 74 0.12 10.97 -9.80
CA GLY A 74 -1.16 10.36 -9.51
C GLY A 74 -1.14 9.48 -8.28
N THR A 75 -2.32 9.15 -7.78
CA THR A 75 -2.52 8.26 -6.64
C THR A 75 -3.68 7.34 -6.92
N LEU A 76 -3.46 6.06 -6.68
CA LEU A 76 -4.50 5.03 -6.73
C LEU A 76 -4.71 4.49 -5.33
N VAL A 77 -5.94 4.59 -4.85
CA VAL A 77 -6.36 3.99 -3.58
C VAL A 77 -7.29 2.82 -3.89
N ILE A 78 -6.98 1.66 -3.36
CA ILE A 78 -7.75 0.45 -3.58
C ILE A 78 -8.37 0.01 -2.26
N GLY A 79 -9.70 -0.03 -2.21
CA GLY A 79 -10.44 -0.57 -1.09
C GLY A 79 -10.57 -2.08 -1.20
N LEU A 80 -10.13 -2.79 -0.18
CA LEU A 80 -10.14 -4.25 -0.13
C LEU A 80 -11.35 -4.73 0.67
N PRO A 81 -12.08 -5.75 0.17
CA PRO A 81 -13.25 -6.28 0.88
C PRO A 81 -12.87 -7.14 2.10
N VAL A 82 -11.60 -7.54 2.21
CA VAL A 82 -11.07 -8.35 3.29
C VAL A 82 -9.91 -7.61 3.94
N ALA A 83 -9.83 -7.64 5.26
CA ALA A 83 -8.73 -7.02 6.00
C ALA A 83 -7.41 -7.75 5.68
N PRO A 84 -6.41 -7.07 5.14
CA PRO A 84 -5.12 -7.69 4.88
C PRO A 84 -4.36 -7.89 6.19
N ARG A 85 -3.58 -8.94 6.23
CA ARG A 85 -2.55 -9.10 7.25
C ARG A 85 -1.28 -8.42 6.74
N ILE A 86 -0.79 -7.44 7.48
CA ILE A 86 0.38 -6.65 7.09
C ILE A 86 1.56 -7.09 7.94
N VAL A 87 2.66 -7.45 7.27
CA VAL A 87 3.92 -7.83 7.92
C VAL A 87 5.01 -6.93 7.36
N THR A 88 5.74 -6.25 8.25
CA THR A 88 6.86 -5.39 7.90
C THR A 88 8.16 -6.05 8.31
N ILE A 89 9.04 -6.28 7.35
CA ILE A 89 10.36 -6.85 7.56
C ILE A 89 11.39 -5.75 7.31
N ARG A 90 11.97 -5.23 8.39
CA ARG A 90 12.88 -4.07 8.30
C ARG A 90 14.28 -4.41 7.83
N GLU A 91 14.74 -5.61 8.16
CA GLU A 91 16.10 -6.04 7.87
C GLU A 91 16.08 -7.32 7.06
N LEU A 92 15.74 -7.16 5.77
CA LEU A 92 15.62 -8.29 4.85
C LEU A 92 16.92 -9.08 4.72
N SER A 93 18.09 -8.42 4.90
CA SER A 93 19.40 -9.06 4.88
C SER A 93 19.60 -10.13 5.96
N ARG A 94 18.80 -10.14 7.00
CA ARG A 94 18.82 -11.20 8.02
C ARG A 94 18.11 -12.47 7.58
N LEU A 95 17.33 -12.42 6.51
CA LEU A 95 16.61 -13.58 5.99
C LEU A 95 17.52 -14.34 5.04
N ALA A 96 18.10 -15.43 5.53
CA ALA A 96 19.05 -16.23 4.77
C ALA A 96 18.39 -17.22 3.81
N LEU A 97 17.14 -17.64 4.10
CA LEU A 97 16.44 -18.69 3.36
C LEU A 97 14.97 -18.34 3.15
N PRO A 98 14.33 -18.85 2.07
CA PRO A 98 12.89 -18.64 1.86
C PRO A 98 12.01 -19.05 3.04
N ARG A 99 12.39 -20.08 3.81
CA ARG A 99 11.64 -20.49 5.00
C ARG A 99 11.63 -19.44 6.10
N ASP A 100 12.71 -18.61 6.21
CA ASP A 100 12.76 -17.54 7.19
C ASP A 100 11.70 -16.49 6.86
N LEU A 101 11.49 -16.21 5.59
CA LEU A 101 10.43 -15.35 5.12
C LEU A 101 9.04 -15.94 5.44
N LEU A 102 8.87 -17.25 5.26
CA LEU A 102 7.61 -17.93 5.59
C LEU A 102 7.32 -17.90 7.09
N GLU A 103 8.34 -18.03 7.93
CA GLU A 103 8.21 -17.91 9.39
C GLU A 103 7.75 -16.50 9.78
N GLU A 104 8.35 -15.46 9.20
CA GLU A 104 7.95 -14.06 9.44
C GLU A 104 6.51 -13.79 8.97
N LEU A 105 6.11 -14.34 7.83
CA LEU A 105 4.76 -14.20 7.30
C LEU A 105 3.74 -15.04 8.08
N GLY A 106 4.18 -16.08 8.77
CA GLY A 106 3.33 -17.05 9.42
C GLY A 106 2.65 -18.00 8.44
N GLU A 107 2.15 -19.12 8.97
CA GLU A 107 1.45 -20.09 8.13
C GLU A 107 0.08 -19.57 7.70
N PRO A 108 -0.26 -19.66 6.40
CA PRO A 108 -1.63 -19.44 5.98
C PRO A 108 -2.53 -20.49 6.64
N ASN A 109 -3.71 -20.07 7.09
CA ASN A 109 -4.69 -20.93 7.77
C ASN A 109 -5.32 -22.00 6.85
N GLY A 110 -4.54 -22.60 5.96
CA GLY A 110 -5.00 -23.62 5.02
C GLY A 110 -5.86 -23.11 3.88
N ALA A 111 -6.19 -21.82 3.84
CA ALA A 111 -6.96 -21.21 2.77
C ALA A 111 -6.03 -20.60 1.71
N PRO A 112 -6.33 -20.79 0.40
CA PRO A 112 -5.59 -20.09 -0.64
C PRO A 112 -5.77 -18.57 -0.48
N GLY A 113 -4.69 -17.83 -0.72
CA GLY A 113 -4.69 -16.39 -0.59
C GLY A 113 -3.75 -15.73 -1.58
N THR A 114 -3.81 -14.40 -1.63
CA THR A 114 -2.92 -13.57 -2.43
C THR A 114 -2.01 -12.78 -1.50
N ALA A 115 -0.72 -12.78 -1.80
CA ALA A 115 0.25 -11.95 -1.10
C ALA A 115 0.82 -10.90 -2.04
N PHE A 116 0.95 -9.68 -1.54
CA PHE A 116 1.71 -8.61 -2.20
C PHE A 116 3.02 -8.43 -1.45
N MET A 117 4.13 -8.40 -2.18
CA MET A 117 5.45 -8.18 -1.60
C MET A 117 6.07 -6.96 -2.26
N TRP A 118 6.43 -5.98 -1.43
CA TRP A 118 7.17 -4.82 -1.89
C TRP A 118 8.55 -4.81 -1.28
N LEU A 119 9.56 -4.74 -2.12
CA LEU A 119 10.96 -4.77 -1.75
C LEU A 119 11.59 -3.41 -2.02
N ASP A 120 12.37 -2.96 -1.06
CA ASP A 120 13.29 -1.85 -1.32
C ASP A 120 14.47 -2.37 -2.15
N SER A 121 14.50 -1.96 -3.41
CA SER A 121 15.54 -2.40 -4.35
C SER A 121 16.93 -1.86 -4.01
N PHE A 122 17.01 -0.90 -3.12
CA PHE A 122 18.30 -0.37 -2.63
C PHE A 122 18.78 -1.07 -1.36
N SER A 123 18.00 -2.01 -0.81
CA SER A 123 18.46 -2.80 0.33
C SER A 123 19.54 -3.78 -0.10
N GLN A 124 20.42 -4.14 0.84
CA GLN A 124 21.51 -5.08 0.57
C GLN A 124 21.02 -6.49 0.22
N ALA A 125 19.79 -6.81 0.51
CA ALA A 125 19.18 -8.11 0.24
C ALA A 125 18.34 -8.15 -1.04
N ALA A 126 18.23 -7.04 -1.73
CA ALA A 126 17.45 -6.94 -2.95
C ALA A 126 18.18 -7.51 -4.17
#